data_99548202711a697bab7d0b70455553a7
#
_entry.id   99548202711a697bab7d0b70455553a7
#
_cell.length_a   1.000
_cell.length_b   1.000
_cell.length_c   1.000
_cell.angle_alpha   90.00
_cell.angle_beta   90.00
_cell.angle_gamma   90.00
#
_symmetry.space_group_name_H-M   'P 1'
#
loop_
_entity.id
_entity.type
_entity.pdbx_description
1 polymer ?
#
loop_
_entity_poly.entity_id
_entity_poly.type
_entity_poly.pdbx_seq_one_letter_code
_entity_poly.pdbx_strand_id
1 'polypeptide(L)'
;MTDKRKMPTLNDQRFSLHMQGVSDIYSKMQIELFDSMIKRLKERGNADLAKNPYIWQLEKLNDMYMLNEENLKIIVERTGVAESLLREVIANEGLKVYKDTKEQLEEDLKRESSGKVRNGVIDALESYTQQAISDLNLINSTLPASIQTVFKSVVEQTVAQVVSGTKTSDRALNDTIMSWQKKGFTGFTDSAGR
;
A
#
# COMPACT_ATOMS: atom_id res chain seq x y z
N MET A 1 27.17 -9.70 -40.57
CA MET A 1 26.70 -10.21 -39.26
C MET A 1 26.49 -9.02 -38.37
N THR A 2 25.27 -8.56 -38.21
CA THR A 2 24.90 -7.43 -37.32
C THR A 2 24.83 -7.97 -35.93
N ASP A 3 25.86 -7.69 -35.14
CA ASP A 3 25.89 -7.93 -33.71
C ASP A 3 24.75 -7.11 -33.08
N LYS A 4 23.69 -7.78 -32.62
CA LYS A 4 22.60 -7.15 -31.88
C LYS A 4 23.18 -6.75 -30.53
N ARG A 5 23.58 -5.48 -30.40
CA ARG A 5 23.99 -4.87 -29.15
C ARG A 5 22.89 -5.11 -28.11
N LYS A 6 23.23 -5.91 -27.13
CA LYS A 6 22.36 -6.12 -25.98
C LYS A 6 22.35 -4.84 -25.14
N MET A 7 21.31 -4.04 -25.22
CA MET A 7 21.15 -2.93 -24.27
C MET A 7 21.24 -3.49 -22.85
N PRO A 8 21.94 -2.80 -21.93
CA PRO A 8 21.92 -3.18 -20.53
C PRO A 8 20.47 -3.11 -20.04
N THR A 9 19.92 -4.28 -19.78
CA THR A 9 18.59 -4.38 -19.17
C THR A 9 18.76 -4.28 -17.66
N LEU A 10 17.85 -3.54 -17.00
CA LEU A 10 17.66 -3.66 -15.56
C LEU A 10 17.70 -5.15 -15.23
N ASN A 11 18.45 -5.51 -14.18
CA ASN A 11 18.43 -6.89 -13.71
C ASN A 11 17.03 -7.10 -13.07
N ASP A 12 16.12 -7.71 -13.85
CA ASP A 12 14.72 -7.91 -13.48
C ASP A 12 14.56 -8.59 -12.11
N GLN A 13 15.46 -9.52 -11.79
CA GLN A 13 15.43 -10.21 -10.49
C GLN A 13 15.77 -9.27 -9.33
N ARG A 14 16.75 -8.40 -9.51
CA ARG A 14 17.20 -7.47 -8.48
C ARG A 14 16.20 -6.34 -8.28
N PHE A 15 15.67 -5.80 -9.36
CA PHE A 15 14.58 -4.81 -9.30
C PHE A 15 13.33 -5.41 -8.65
N SER A 16 12.97 -6.65 -8.98
CA SER A 16 11.86 -7.37 -8.37
C SER A 16 12.03 -7.55 -6.86
N LEU A 17 13.25 -7.87 -6.39
CA LEU A 17 13.54 -7.97 -4.95
C LEU A 17 13.37 -6.64 -4.21
N HIS A 18 13.77 -5.53 -4.84
CA HIS A 18 13.58 -4.20 -4.25
C HIS A 18 12.11 -3.79 -4.21
N MET A 19 11.36 -4.06 -5.29
CA MET A 19 9.92 -3.80 -5.32
C MET A 19 9.15 -4.69 -4.35
N GLN A 20 9.63 -5.89 -4.05
CA GLN A 20 9.10 -6.74 -2.99
C GLN A 20 9.15 -6.02 -1.63
N GLY A 21 10.21 -5.29 -1.32
CA GLY A 21 10.32 -4.50 -0.09
C GLY A 21 9.21 -3.45 0.04
N VAL A 22 8.87 -2.76 -1.04
CA VAL A 22 7.74 -1.79 -1.06
C VAL A 22 6.42 -2.53 -0.86
N SER A 23 6.19 -3.64 -1.57
CA SER A 23 5.00 -4.48 -1.43
C SER A 23 4.81 -5.00 0.00
N ASP A 24 5.90 -5.42 0.66
CA ASP A 24 5.87 -5.90 2.04
C ASP A 24 5.47 -4.79 3.03
N ILE A 25 5.90 -3.54 2.79
CA ILE A 25 5.49 -2.39 3.60
C ILE A 25 3.98 -2.18 3.50
N TYR A 26 3.42 -2.21 2.29
CA TYR A 26 1.98 -2.06 2.06
C TYR A 26 1.17 -3.22 2.62
N SER A 27 1.67 -4.45 2.51
CA SER A 27 1.05 -5.63 3.12
C SER A 27 0.98 -5.52 4.64
N LYS A 28 2.05 -5.06 5.30
CA LYS A 28 2.07 -4.78 6.74
C LYS A 28 1.10 -3.66 7.11
N MET A 29 1.09 -2.57 6.35
CA MET A 29 0.16 -1.47 6.55
C MET A 29 -1.30 -1.95 6.48
N GLN A 30 -1.64 -2.79 5.50
CA GLN A 30 -2.99 -3.35 5.39
C GLN A 30 -3.37 -4.16 6.64
N ILE A 31 -2.47 -4.99 7.16
CA ILE A 31 -2.70 -5.77 8.39
C ILE A 31 -2.95 -4.83 9.57
N GLU A 32 -2.11 -3.82 9.77
CA GLU A 32 -2.23 -2.86 10.87
C GLU A 32 -3.54 -2.05 10.81
N LEU A 33 -3.96 -1.67 9.61
CA LEU A 33 -5.24 -0.98 9.39
C LEU A 33 -6.44 -1.89 9.73
N PHE A 34 -6.39 -3.17 9.35
CA PHE A 34 -7.41 -4.14 9.74
C PHE A 34 -7.42 -4.39 11.25
N ASP A 35 -6.26 -4.52 11.87
CA ASP A 35 -6.16 -4.73 13.33
C ASP A 35 -6.72 -3.54 14.11
N SER A 36 -6.42 -2.31 13.69
CA SER A 36 -7.00 -1.08 14.26
C SER A 36 -8.54 -1.11 14.15
N MET A 37 -9.06 -1.46 12.97
CA MET A 37 -10.50 -1.55 12.74
C MET A 37 -11.15 -2.65 13.61
N ILE A 38 -10.57 -3.84 13.67
CA ILE A 38 -11.08 -4.97 14.48
C ILE A 38 -11.08 -4.62 15.96
N LYS A 39 -10.01 -4.01 16.44
CA LYS A 39 -9.91 -3.51 17.81
C LYS A 39 -11.08 -2.61 18.14
N ARG A 40 -11.37 -1.60 17.32
CA ARG A 40 -12.49 -0.67 17.51
C ARG A 40 -13.85 -1.37 17.49
N LEU A 41 -14.06 -2.31 16.58
CA LEU A 41 -15.30 -3.07 16.52
C LEU A 41 -15.55 -3.90 17.80
N LYS A 42 -14.48 -4.41 18.44
CA LYS A 42 -14.55 -5.26 19.63
C LYS A 42 -14.46 -4.51 20.96
N GLU A 43 -14.11 -3.23 20.98
CA GLU A 43 -13.77 -2.46 22.19
C GLU A 43 -14.89 -2.33 23.23
N ARG A 44 -16.16 -2.48 22.90
CA ARG A 44 -17.27 -2.36 23.87
C ARG A 44 -18.26 -3.52 23.83
N GLY A 45 -17.70 -4.72 23.67
CA GLY A 45 -18.38 -5.97 23.92
C GLY A 45 -19.63 -6.25 23.06
N ASN A 46 -19.76 -7.52 22.69
CA ASN A 46 -20.91 -8.03 21.96
C ASN A 46 -22.22 -8.02 22.77
N ALA A 47 -22.15 -7.74 24.09
CA ALA A 47 -23.32 -7.67 24.95
C ALA A 47 -24.29 -6.56 24.55
N ASP A 48 -23.78 -5.41 24.13
CA ASP A 48 -24.59 -4.29 23.66
C ASP A 48 -25.17 -4.55 22.27
N LEU A 49 -24.41 -5.20 21.39
CA LEU A 49 -24.91 -5.66 20.10
C LEU A 49 -26.08 -6.65 20.23
N ALA A 50 -26.02 -7.56 21.21
CA ALA A 50 -27.10 -8.53 21.47
C ALA A 50 -28.36 -7.86 22.05
N LYS A 51 -28.21 -6.85 22.92
CA LYS A 51 -29.33 -6.20 23.60
C LYS A 51 -29.95 -5.09 22.76
N ASN A 52 -29.13 -4.23 22.17
CA ASN A 52 -29.55 -3.03 21.44
C ASN A 52 -28.72 -2.82 20.16
N PRO A 53 -28.97 -3.62 19.08
CA PRO A 53 -28.16 -3.57 17.87
C PRO A 53 -28.02 -2.17 17.24
N TYR A 54 -29.09 -1.38 17.27
CA TYR A 54 -29.08 -0.02 16.70
C TYR A 54 -28.27 0.98 17.53
N ILE A 55 -28.29 0.84 18.87
CA ILE A 55 -27.45 1.69 19.74
C ILE A 55 -25.99 1.35 19.50
N TRP A 56 -25.64 0.07 19.47
CA TRP A 56 -24.31 -0.40 19.11
C TRP A 56 -23.86 0.13 17.75
N GLN A 57 -24.76 0.13 16.75
CA GLN A 57 -24.47 0.70 15.43
C GLN A 57 -24.11 2.18 15.52
N LEU A 58 -24.89 2.98 16.25
CA LEU A 58 -24.63 4.42 16.40
C LEU A 58 -23.31 4.69 17.12
N GLU A 59 -23.00 3.93 18.17
CA GLU A 59 -21.73 4.05 18.89
C GLU A 59 -20.55 3.73 17.99
N LYS A 60 -20.62 2.65 17.21
CA LYS A 60 -19.55 2.29 16.28
C LYS A 60 -19.38 3.31 15.15
N LEU A 61 -20.44 3.87 14.62
CA LEU A 61 -20.34 4.94 13.63
C LEU A 61 -19.75 6.22 14.21
N ASN A 62 -20.00 6.53 15.49
CA ASN A 62 -19.33 7.65 16.19
C ASN A 62 -17.84 7.37 16.41
N ASP A 63 -17.44 6.11 16.66
CA ASP A 63 -16.05 5.72 16.81
C ASP A 63 -15.23 5.88 15.50
N MET A 64 -15.90 6.04 14.35
CA MET A 64 -15.26 6.13 13.04
C MET A 64 -14.30 7.33 12.92
N TYR A 65 -14.55 8.44 13.62
CA TYR A 65 -13.65 9.58 13.66
C TYR A 65 -12.29 9.21 14.28
N MET A 66 -12.32 8.57 15.45
CA MET A 66 -11.09 8.14 16.15
C MET A 66 -10.33 7.09 15.36
N LEU A 67 -11.06 6.15 14.72
CA LEU A 67 -10.47 5.17 13.82
C LEU A 67 -9.74 5.86 12.65
N ASN A 68 -10.34 6.90 12.08
CA ASN A 68 -9.72 7.63 10.98
C ASN A 68 -8.41 8.32 11.38
N GLU A 69 -8.35 8.93 12.57
CA GLU A 69 -7.11 9.54 13.08
C GLU A 69 -5.99 8.50 13.33
N GLU A 70 -6.33 7.35 13.91
CA GLU A 70 -5.38 6.26 14.11
C GLU A 70 -4.85 5.72 12.78
N ASN A 71 -5.73 5.51 11.82
CA ASN A 71 -5.38 4.99 10.50
C ASN A 71 -4.53 5.98 9.69
N LEU A 72 -4.80 7.29 9.80
CA LEU A 72 -3.96 8.32 9.16
C LEU A 72 -2.52 8.27 9.68
N LYS A 73 -2.31 8.05 10.98
CA LYS A 73 -0.96 7.90 11.54
C LYS A 73 -0.24 6.69 10.94
N ILE A 74 -0.90 5.55 10.87
CA ILE A 74 -0.34 4.33 10.25
C ILE A 74 0.03 4.58 8.79
N ILE A 75 -0.88 5.19 8.01
CA ILE A 75 -0.65 5.49 6.60
C ILE A 75 0.57 6.41 6.42
N VAL A 76 0.63 7.51 7.16
CA VAL A 76 1.74 8.48 7.07
C VAL A 76 3.07 7.84 7.42
N GLU A 77 3.12 7.06 8.51
CA GLU A 77 4.36 6.38 8.94
C GLU A 77 4.83 5.37 7.88
N ARG A 78 3.95 4.50 7.40
CA ARG A 78 4.32 3.47 6.43
C ARG A 78 4.65 4.03 5.05
N THR A 79 3.95 5.08 4.63
CA THR A 79 4.23 5.79 3.38
C THR A 79 5.63 6.40 3.41
N GLY A 80 6.04 7.04 4.50
CA GLY A 80 7.38 7.62 4.63
C GLY A 80 8.48 6.56 4.48
N VAL A 81 8.30 5.36 5.02
CA VAL A 81 9.25 4.24 4.84
C VAL A 81 9.28 3.76 3.39
N ALA A 82 8.12 3.62 2.74
CA ALA A 82 8.03 3.18 1.34
C ALA A 82 8.66 4.20 0.38
N GLU A 83 8.43 5.50 0.58
CA GLU A 83 9.06 6.56 -0.20
C GLU A 83 10.57 6.56 -0.06
N SER A 84 11.09 6.39 1.15
CA SER A 84 12.54 6.35 1.41
C SER A 84 13.19 5.18 0.70
N LEU A 85 12.58 3.99 0.76
CA LEU A 85 13.06 2.81 0.06
C LEU A 85 13.03 3.00 -1.45
N LEU A 86 11.95 3.56 -1.99
CA LEU A 86 11.80 3.80 -3.42
C LEU A 86 12.84 4.78 -3.96
N ARG A 87 13.11 5.88 -3.22
CA ARG A 87 14.17 6.83 -3.56
C ARG A 87 15.54 6.18 -3.62
N GLU A 88 15.87 5.35 -2.63
CA GLU A 88 17.13 4.62 -2.58
C GLU A 88 17.28 3.66 -3.77
N VAL A 89 16.25 2.89 -4.06
CA VAL A 89 16.23 1.91 -5.16
C VAL A 89 16.42 2.60 -6.52
N ILE A 90 15.66 3.64 -6.82
CA ILE A 90 15.74 4.35 -8.10
C ILE A 90 17.11 5.00 -8.27
N ALA A 91 17.63 5.65 -7.22
CA ALA A 91 18.94 6.27 -7.27
C ALA A 91 20.06 5.24 -7.52
N ASN A 92 20.07 4.15 -6.77
CA ASN A 92 21.13 3.13 -6.84
C ASN A 92 21.09 2.35 -8.15
N GLU A 93 19.95 1.84 -8.55
CA GLU A 93 19.83 1.03 -9.78
C GLU A 93 19.95 1.92 -11.03
N GLY A 94 19.41 3.14 -11.02
CA GLY A 94 19.54 4.08 -12.14
C GLY A 94 20.99 4.51 -12.38
N LEU A 95 21.74 4.82 -11.33
CA LEU A 95 23.16 5.15 -11.45
C LEU A 95 24.00 3.97 -11.91
N LYS A 96 23.64 2.74 -11.50
CA LYS A 96 24.31 1.53 -11.96
C LYS A 96 24.10 1.31 -13.45
N VAL A 97 22.84 1.35 -13.93
CA VAL A 97 22.52 1.23 -15.37
C VAL A 97 23.28 2.28 -16.19
N TYR A 98 23.36 3.52 -15.70
CA TYR A 98 24.13 4.57 -16.36
C TYR A 98 25.61 4.23 -16.47
N LYS A 99 26.24 3.74 -15.38
CA LYS A 99 27.66 3.36 -15.38
C LYS A 99 27.93 2.20 -16.34
N ASP A 100 27.13 1.14 -16.27
CA ASP A 100 27.26 -0.04 -17.12
C ASP A 100 27.10 0.34 -18.61
N THR A 101 26.15 1.22 -18.93
CA THR A 101 25.94 1.73 -20.30
C THR A 101 27.13 2.57 -20.78
N LYS A 102 27.66 3.43 -19.88
CA LYS A 102 28.82 4.28 -20.18
C LYS A 102 30.04 3.43 -20.49
N GLU A 103 30.35 2.44 -19.64
CA GLU A 103 31.50 1.53 -19.83
C GLU A 103 31.41 0.79 -21.18
N GLN A 104 30.24 0.25 -21.53
CA GLN A 104 30.02 -0.40 -22.82
C GLN A 104 30.24 0.55 -24.00
N LEU A 105 29.76 1.79 -23.92
CA LEU A 105 29.97 2.78 -24.98
C LEU A 105 31.45 3.21 -25.10
N GLU A 106 32.17 3.31 -23.99
CA GLU A 106 33.59 3.64 -23.99
C GLU A 106 34.42 2.51 -24.62
N GLU A 107 34.08 1.24 -24.32
CA GLU A 107 34.71 0.06 -24.98
C GLU A 107 34.43 0.03 -26.49
N ASP A 108 33.16 0.24 -26.89
CA ASP A 108 32.74 0.22 -28.28
C ASP A 108 33.38 1.33 -29.10
N LEU A 109 33.50 2.53 -28.54
CA LEU A 109 34.03 3.71 -29.20
C LEU A 109 35.56 3.84 -29.05
N LYS A 110 36.19 3.00 -28.24
CA LYS A 110 37.61 3.09 -27.86
C LYS A 110 37.99 4.53 -27.42
N ARG A 111 37.13 5.17 -26.69
CA ARG A 111 37.27 6.54 -26.27
C ARG A 111 36.74 6.74 -24.86
N GLU A 112 37.57 7.24 -23.96
CA GLU A 112 37.14 7.62 -22.61
C GLU A 112 36.26 8.88 -22.65
N SER A 113 35.16 8.84 -21.88
CA SER A 113 34.32 10.01 -21.66
C SER A 113 34.69 10.69 -20.34
N SER A 114 34.31 11.97 -20.18
CA SER A 114 34.53 12.67 -18.91
C SER A 114 33.86 11.92 -17.74
N GLY A 115 34.60 11.60 -16.69
CA GLY A 115 34.19 10.74 -15.57
C GLY A 115 33.00 11.25 -14.72
N LYS A 116 32.40 12.39 -15.04
CA LYS A 116 31.28 12.97 -14.28
C LYS A 116 29.94 12.50 -14.82
N VAL A 117 29.06 12.05 -13.91
CA VAL A 117 27.63 11.83 -14.21
C VAL A 117 27.05 13.15 -14.72
N ARG A 118 26.40 13.13 -15.88
CA ARG A 118 25.77 14.33 -16.43
C ARG A 118 24.56 14.73 -15.58
N ASN A 119 24.39 16.01 -15.30
CA ASN A 119 23.24 16.53 -14.55
C ASN A 119 21.91 16.04 -15.11
N GLY A 120 21.76 15.94 -16.43
CA GLY A 120 20.53 15.39 -17.04
C GLY A 120 20.16 13.96 -16.66
N VAL A 121 21.13 13.12 -16.25
CA VAL A 121 20.82 11.77 -15.71
C VAL A 121 20.26 11.89 -14.29
N ILE A 122 20.85 12.74 -13.48
CA ILE A 122 20.38 13.01 -12.12
C ILE A 122 18.98 13.59 -12.15
N ASP A 123 18.73 14.60 -13.01
CA ASP A 123 17.43 15.24 -13.19
C ASP A 123 16.36 14.24 -13.67
N ALA A 124 16.74 13.33 -14.60
CA ALA A 124 15.83 12.27 -15.05
C ALA A 124 15.48 11.29 -13.93
N LEU A 125 16.45 10.83 -13.13
CA LEU A 125 16.22 9.94 -12.00
C LEU A 125 15.35 10.60 -10.94
N GLU A 126 15.56 11.90 -10.65
CA GLU A 126 14.71 12.65 -9.74
C GLU A 126 13.28 12.77 -10.26
N SER A 127 13.11 13.05 -11.56
CA SER A 127 11.78 13.13 -12.18
C SER A 127 11.03 11.79 -12.10
N TYR A 128 11.69 10.66 -12.37
CA TYR A 128 11.10 9.32 -12.21
C TYR A 128 10.75 9.02 -10.75
N THR A 129 11.60 9.43 -9.81
CA THR A 129 11.36 9.29 -8.38
C THR A 129 10.11 10.06 -7.96
N GLN A 130 9.98 11.31 -8.38
CA GLN A 130 8.81 12.14 -8.07
C GLN A 130 7.52 11.56 -8.66
N GLN A 131 7.57 11.05 -9.89
CA GLN A 131 6.42 10.40 -10.51
C GLN A 131 5.99 9.16 -9.70
N ALA A 132 6.92 8.27 -9.36
CA ALA A 132 6.62 7.07 -8.59
C ALA A 132 6.04 7.38 -7.19
N ILE A 133 6.56 8.43 -6.51
CA ILE A 133 6.00 8.91 -5.24
C ILE A 133 4.59 9.48 -5.44
N SER A 134 4.35 10.22 -6.51
CA SER A 134 3.03 10.75 -6.83
C SER A 134 2.01 9.62 -7.01
N ASP A 135 2.39 8.54 -7.69
CA ASP A 135 1.54 7.37 -7.90
C ASP A 135 1.23 6.65 -6.56
N LEU A 136 2.22 6.51 -5.66
CA LEU A 136 1.99 6.01 -4.30
C LEU A 136 1.05 6.92 -3.50
N ASN A 137 1.20 8.23 -3.58
CA ASN A 137 0.36 9.18 -2.87
C ASN A 137 -1.09 9.14 -3.36
N LEU A 138 -1.32 8.86 -4.63
CA LEU A 138 -2.67 8.65 -5.15
C LEU A 138 -3.34 7.44 -4.47
N ILE A 139 -2.62 6.32 -4.31
CA ILE A 139 -3.11 5.15 -3.57
C ILE A 139 -3.40 5.53 -2.12
N ASN A 140 -2.45 6.17 -1.44
CA ASN A 140 -2.56 6.53 -0.03
C ASN A 140 -3.74 7.47 0.25
N SER A 141 -4.05 8.39 -0.66
CA SER A 141 -5.17 9.33 -0.51
C SER A 141 -6.54 8.66 -0.54
N THR A 142 -6.66 7.48 -1.16
CA THR A 142 -7.92 6.73 -1.26
C THR A 142 -8.18 5.82 -0.06
N LEU A 143 -7.13 5.44 0.68
CA LEU A 143 -7.22 4.50 1.78
C LEU A 143 -8.15 4.93 2.92
N PRO A 144 -8.12 6.18 3.43
CA PRO A 144 -9.00 6.60 4.51
C PRO A 144 -10.48 6.43 4.17
N ALA A 145 -10.88 6.82 2.97
CA ALA A 145 -12.27 6.67 2.50
C ALA A 145 -12.65 5.18 2.32
N SER A 146 -11.72 4.37 1.82
CA SER A 146 -11.92 2.92 1.68
C SER A 146 -12.11 2.25 3.05
N ILE A 147 -11.28 2.58 4.04
CA ILE A 147 -11.38 2.05 5.40
C ILE A 147 -12.71 2.42 6.05
N GLN A 148 -13.13 3.68 5.92
CA GLN A 148 -14.42 4.14 6.43
C GLN A 148 -15.59 3.37 5.80
N THR A 149 -15.53 3.15 4.48
CA THR A 149 -16.54 2.38 3.75
C THR A 149 -16.61 0.94 4.24
N VAL A 150 -15.46 0.29 4.42
CA VAL A 150 -15.38 -1.08 4.94
C VAL A 150 -15.91 -1.13 6.38
N PHE A 151 -15.48 -0.23 7.25
CA PHE A 151 -15.93 -0.18 8.65
C PHE A 151 -17.45 -0.03 8.74
N LYS A 152 -18.00 0.95 8.02
CA LYS A 152 -19.44 1.17 7.94
C LYS A 152 -20.19 -0.07 7.45
N SER A 153 -19.70 -0.71 6.39
CA SER A 153 -20.29 -1.92 5.83
C SER A 153 -20.26 -3.09 6.82
N VAL A 154 -19.16 -3.24 7.58
CA VAL A 154 -19.07 -4.27 8.62
C VAL A 154 -20.10 -4.04 9.71
N VAL A 155 -20.24 -2.79 10.19
CA VAL A 155 -21.21 -2.42 11.21
C VAL A 155 -22.65 -2.69 10.73
N GLU A 156 -23.01 -2.20 9.55
CA GLU A 156 -24.35 -2.33 8.98
C GLU A 156 -24.73 -3.80 8.73
N GLN A 157 -23.84 -4.59 8.12
CA GLN A 157 -24.07 -6.00 7.85
C GLN A 157 -24.17 -6.83 9.13
N THR A 158 -23.36 -6.51 10.13
CA THR A 158 -23.42 -7.17 11.43
C THR A 158 -24.79 -6.94 12.09
N VAL A 159 -25.24 -5.69 12.16
CA VAL A 159 -26.53 -5.34 12.73
C VAL A 159 -27.67 -6.00 11.97
N ALA A 160 -27.65 -5.96 10.64
CA ALA A 160 -28.68 -6.61 9.82
C ALA A 160 -28.83 -8.11 10.09
N GLN A 161 -27.69 -8.81 10.28
CA GLN A 161 -27.70 -10.25 10.60
C GLN A 161 -28.24 -10.56 12.00
N VAL A 162 -27.97 -9.69 12.97
CA VAL A 162 -28.48 -9.85 14.34
C VAL A 162 -29.97 -9.51 14.41
N VAL A 163 -30.40 -8.39 13.82
CA VAL A 163 -31.80 -7.95 13.83
C VAL A 163 -32.72 -8.93 13.08
N SER A 164 -32.24 -9.50 11.97
CA SER A 164 -32.99 -10.53 11.23
C SER A 164 -33.01 -11.90 11.91
N GLY A 165 -32.29 -12.06 13.03
CA GLY A 165 -32.18 -13.35 13.74
C GLY A 165 -31.37 -14.41 12.99
N THR A 166 -30.69 -14.04 11.90
CA THR A 166 -29.93 -14.99 11.07
C THR A 166 -28.68 -15.51 11.79
N LYS A 167 -28.07 -14.70 12.66
CA LYS A 167 -26.89 -15.06 13.45
C LYS A 167 -26.93 -14.45 14.85
N THR A 168 -26.25 -15.10 15.79
CA THR A 168 -25.95 -14.50 17.08
C THR A 168 -24.98 -13.32 16.92
N SER A 169 -24.94 -12.39 17.87
CA SER A 169 -24.08 -11.20 17.84
C SER A 169 -22.62 -11.51 17.58
N ASP A 170 -22.06 -12.48 18.31
CA ASP A 170 -20.66 -12.91 18.17
C ASP A 170 -20.36 -13.49 16.78
N ARG A 171 -21.26 -14.34 16.30
CA ARG A 171 -21.09 -14.96 14.98
C ARG A 171 -21.25 -13.95 13.85
N ALA A 172 -22.23 -13.05 13.96
CA ALA A 172 -22.46 -12.01 12.97
C ALA A 172 -21.24 -11.11 12.82
N LEU A 173 -20.68 -10.62 13.94
CA LEU A 173 -19.50 -9.75 13.91
C LEU A 173 -18.26 -10.46 13.35
N ASN A 174 -17.94 -11.65 13.87
CA ASN A 174 -16.75 -12.39 13.43
C ASN A 174 -16.82 -12.80 11.96
N ASP A 175 -17.94 -13.33 11.48
CA ASP A 175 -18.10 -13.74 10.08
C ASP A 175 -18.02 -12.54 9.13
N THR A 176 -18.57 -11.39 9.54
CA THR A 176 -18.51 -10.16 8.73
C THR A 176 -17.08 -9.62 8.65
N ILE A 177 -16.35 -9.58 9.78
CA ILE A 177 -14.93 -9.18 9.82
C ILE A 177 -14.12 -10.10 8.89
N MET A 178 -14.25 -11.42 9.03
CA MET A 178 -13.50 -12.38 8.21
C MET A 178 -13.81 -12.24 6.71
N SER A 179 -15.06 -11.95 6.37
CA SER A 179 -15.47 -11.71 4.97
C SER A 179 -14.76 -10.49 4.39
N TRP A 180 -14.64 -9.41 5.15
CA TRP A 180 -13.96 -8.20 4.71
C TRP A 180 -12.44 -8.31 4.69
N GLN A 181 -11.83 -9.03 5.63
CA GLN A 181 -10.40 -9.34 5.58
C GLN A 181 -9.98 -10.06 4.30
N LYS A 182 -10.84 -10.96 3.79
CA LYS A 182 -10.60 -11.64 2.51
C LYS A 182 -10.70 -10.73 1.29
N LYS A 183 -11.51 -9.67 1.36
CA LYS A 183 -11.70 -8.71 0.25
C LYS A 183 -10.59 -7.65 0.20
N GLY A 184 -10.00 -7.32 1.34
CA GLY A 184 -9.04 -6.24 1.47
C GLY A 184 -9.66 -4.83 1.38
N PHE A 185 -8.83 -3.81 1.45
CA PHE A 185 -9.21 -2.42 1.19
C PHE A 185 -9.01 -2.09 -0.29
N THR A 186 -9.91 -1.28 -0.85
CA THR A 186 -9.72 -0.70 -2.18
C THR A 186 -8.47 0.19 -2.18
N GLY A 187 -7.60 0.04 -3.16
CA GLY A 187 -6.33 0.77 -3.25
C GLY A 187 -5.09 -0.10 -2.99
N PHE A 188 -5.25 -1.28 -2.35
CA PHE A 188 -4.17 -2.26 -2.20
C PHE A 188 -4.13 -3.29 -3.33
N THR A 189 -5.19 -3.39 -4.11
CA THR A 189 -5.27 -4.31 -5.25
C THR A 189 -5.33 -3.52 -6.56
N ASP A 190 -4.69 -4.03 -7.60
CA ASP A 190 -4.81 -3.49 -8.94
C ASP A 190 -6.20 -3.74 -9.54
N SER A 191 -6.46 -3.21 -10.74
CA SER A 191 -7.72 -3.43 -11.46
C SER A 191 -8.00 -4.90 -11.79
N ALA A 192 -7.00 -5.77 -11.72
CA ALA A 192 -7.09 -7.21 -11.89
C ALA A 192 -7.24 -7.98 -10.56
N GLY A 193 -7.32 -7.28 -9.42
CA GLY A 193 -7.50 -7.87 -8.09
C GLY A 193 -6.24 -8.52 -7.51
N ARG A 194 -5.06 -8.07 -7.96
CA ARG A 194 -3.76 -8.59 -7.52
C ARG A 194 -3.05 -7.60 -6.63
#